data_9143b9a6b10caa7c6fedf1892ff21f57
#
_entry.id   9143b9a6b10caa7c6fedf1892ff21f57
#
_cell.length_a   1.000
_cell.length_b   1.000
_cell.length_c   1.000
_cell.angle_alpha   90.00
_cell.angle_beta   90.00
_cell.angle_gamma   90.00
#
_symmetry.space_group_name_H-M   'P 1'
#
loop_
_entity.id
_entity.type
_entity.pdbx_description
1 polymer ?
#
loop_
_entity_poly.entity_id
_entity_poly.type
_entity_poly.pdbx_seq_one_letter_code
_entity_poly.pdbx_strand_id
1 'polypeptide(L)'
;AQKQKIKYNVIQMNAEEQLEKIKTQNRIRQANFYAKNKEVINQRRREIYKAGREKLQPQEEEEEEEEEEEEHVQTNFSKKRVVTYQETIKALNSLDIKQNTKAKYLQDLKRLMNLTDCNDNIIKCFRDYEKIIDVVNTSKKQNDEPYSINTKKSLFQMVLYVIDKLHLPITKTIKNQYIKQFDISKIASSDENVERQENTTIISFSDYLQKVEKEFGANSKEFVLSCLYREITLRDDFILKIIPSTKDADSINENYIIVPKKDSLTLIINNYKTSNKYGQIKAKLSINLSKLIRHFIKVEKIKYDDYLFGSKNLTQFVTKMNKKIGIPGGINNYRKMSVSELLSSNPTPQERAELSATMAHSPIVQTRYLRKIV
;
A
#
# COMPACT_ATOMS: atom_id res chain seq x y z
N ALA A 1 15.62 9.24 -51.92
CA ALA A 1 15.53 8.33 -50.76
C ALA A 1 16.77 8.45 -49.87
N GLN A 2 17.99 8.37 -50.42
CA GLN A 2 19.24 8.40 -49.62
C GLN A 2 19.47 9.74 -48.90
N LYS A 3 19.23 10.89 -49.54
CA LYS A 3 19.33 12.24 -48.94
C LYS A 3 18.30 12.47 -47.81
N GLN A 4 17.10 11.90 -47.90
CA GLN A 4 16.09 11.97 -46.84
C GLN A 4 16.49 11.12 -45.61
N LYS A 5 17.07 9.93 -45.82
CA LYS A 5 17.55 9.05 -44.75
C LYS A 5 18.69 9.67 -43.96
N ILE A 6 19.65 10.36 -44.64
CA ILE A 6 20.75 11.08 -44.00
C ILE A 6 20.22 12.25 -43.17
N LYS A 7 19.27 13.03 -43.70
CA LYS A 7 18.63 14.15 -42.98
C LYS A 7 17.86 13.70 -41.73
N TYR A 8 17.22 12.56 -41.81
CA TYR A 8 16.49 11.95 -40.66
C TYR A 8 17.46 11.48 -39.56
N ASN A 9 18.57 10.82 -39.95
CA ASN A 9 19.58 10.36 -38.99
C ASN A 9 20.30 11.52 -38.29
N VAL A 10 20.56 12.63 -39.00
CA VAL A 10 21.19 13.85 -38.41
C VAL A 10 20.24 14.54 -37.43
N ILE A 11 18.93 14.54 -37.72
CA ILE A 11 17.89 15.09 -36.81
C ILE A 11 17.76 14.20 -35.54
N GLN A 12 17.83 12.88 -35.69
CA GLN A 12 17.78 11.95 -34.55
C GLN A 12 19.04 12.08 -33.69
N MET A 13 20.24 12.15 -34.26
CA MET A 13 21.48 12.36 -33.50
C MET A 13 21.47 13.69 -32.74
N ASN A 14 20.97 14.77 -33.33
CA ASN A 14 20.84 16.05 -32.63
C ASN A 14 19.82 16.02 -31.50
N ALA A 15 18.74 15.24 -31.64
CA ALA A 15 17.73 15.09 -30.60
C ALA A 15 18.27 14.28 -29.41
N GLU A 16 19.04 13.22 -29.66
CA GLU A 16 19.67 12.41 -28.61
C GLU A 16 20.75 13.19 -27.86
N GLU A 17 21.58 13.98 -28.59
CA GLU A 17 22.59 14.82 -27.97
C GLU A 17 21.99 15.95 -27.12
N GLN A 18 20.90 16.55 -27.58
CA GLN A 18 20.12 17.51 -26.77
C GLN A 18 19.48 16.87 -25.54
N LEU A 19 18.94 15.64 -25.67
CA LEU A 19 18.37 14.91 -24.58
C LEU A 19 19.42 14.57 -23.49
N GLU A 20 20.61 14.16 -23.89
CA GLU A 20 21.74 13.91 -22.98
C GLU A 20 22.25 15.20 -22.29
N LYS A 21 22.29 16.31 -22.99
CA LYS A 21 22.59 17.63 -22.38
C LYS A 21 21.56 18.02 -21.34
N ILE A 22 20.28 17.82 -21.63
CA ILE A 22 19.17 18.07 -20.68
C ILE A 22 19.27 17.15 -19.47
N LYS A 23 19.51 15.85 -19.66
CA LYS A 23 19.72 14.90 -18.56
C LYS A 23 20.89 15.28 -17.67
N THR A 24 22.00 15.68 -18.28
CA THR A 24 23.21 16.11 -17.55
C THR A 24 22.96 17.39 -16.76
N GLN A 25 22.32 18.40 -17.35
CA GLN A 25 21.94 19.62 -16.65
C GLN A 25 20.95 19.33 -15.48
N ASN A 26 20.02 18.42 -15.65
CA ASN A 26 19.08 18.05 -14.60
C ASN A 26 19.77 17.29 -13.46
N ARG A 27 20.74 16.42 -13.74
CA ARG A 27 21.58 15.78 -12.70
C ARG A 27 22.36 16.82 -11.91
N ILE A 28 22.94 17.82 -12.58
CA ILE A 28 23.68 18.91 -11.92
C ILE A 28 22.73 19.77 -11.08
N ARG A 29 21.55 20.11 -11.59
CA ARG A 29 20.52 20.85 -10.83
C ARG A 29 20.03 20.07 -9.61
N GLN A 30 19.78 18.77 -9.73
CA GLN A 30 19.45 17.92 -8.60
C GLN A 30 20.56 17.83 -7.57
N ALA A 31 21.81 17.62 -8.00
CA ALA A 31 22.97 17.59 -7.11
C ALA A 31 23.14 18.93 -6.36
N ASN A 32 23.00 20.05 -7.06
CA ASN A 32 23.07 21.38 -6.47
C ASN A 32 21.88 21.67 -5.51
N PHE A 33 20.68 21.21 -5.86
CA PHE A 33 19.52 21.30 -4.99
C PHE A 33 19.71 20.47 -3.70
N TYR A 34 20.18 19.23 -3.82
CA TYR A 34 20.50 18.38 -2.68
C TYR A 34 21.65 18.94 -1.85
N ALA A 35 22.70 19.44 -2.48
CA ALA A 35 23.82 20.07 -1.78
C ALA A 35 23.36 21.31 -0.99
N LYS A 36 22.54 22.16 -1.63
CA LYS A 36 22.01 23.40 -1.01
C LYS A 36 21.00 23.14 0.09
N ASN A 37 20.21 22.06 -0.01
CA ASN A 37 19.17 21.74 0.97
C ASN A 37 19.61 20.65 1.97
N LYS A 38 20.75 19.99 1.77
CA LYS A 38 21.27 18.94 2.65
C LYS A 38 21.47 19.45 4.09
N GLU A 39 21.97 20.65 4.24
CA GLU A 39 22.15 21.29 5.55
C GLU A 39 20.79 21.59 6.21
N VAL A 40 19.84 22.18 5.47
CA VAL A 40 18.50 22.48 5.96
C VAL A 40 17.72 21.19 6.31
N ILE A 41 17.85 20.16 5.48
CA ILE A 41 17.21 18.84 5.74
C ILE A 41 17.87 18.18 6.95
N ASN A 42 19.20 18.26 7.08
CA ASN A 42 19.91 17.67 8.23
C ASN A 42 19.69 18.48 9.50
N GLN A 43 19.60 19.81 9.39
CA GLN A 43 19.27 20.68 10.53
C GLN A 43 17.85 20.40 11.01
N ARG A 44 16.86 20.30 10.10
CA ARG A 44 15.49 19.95 10.45
C ARG A 44 15.37 18.53 11.04
N ARG A 45 16.19 17.59 10.58
CA ARG A 45 16.30 16.26 11.20
C ARG A 45 16.90 16.35 12.60
N ARG A 46 17.97 17.12 12.80
CA ARG A 46 18.58 17.34 14.11
C ARG A 46 17.61 18.03 15.07
N GLU A 47 16.83 19.00 14.62
CA GLU A 47 15.81 19.69 15.39
C GLU A 47 14.67 18.73 15.80
N ILE A 48 14.22 17.87 14.90
CA ILE A 48 13.24 16.82 15.21
C ILE A 48 13.81 15.80 16.20
N TYR A 49 15.07 15.40 16.04
CA TYR A 49 15.76 14.50 16.98
C TYR A 49 16.01 15.17 18.33
N LYS A 50 16.33 16.47 18.34
CA LYS A 50 16.55 17.25 19.55
C LYS A 50 15.24 17.50 20.30
N ALA A 51 14.19 17.89 19.60
CA ALA A 51 12.83 18.02 20.15
C ALA A 51 12.25 16.68 20.65
N GLY A 52 12.64 15.56 20.01
CA GLY A 52 12.33 14.21 20.50
C GLY A 52 13.12 13.81 21.76
N ARG A 53 14.36 14.28 21.89
CA ARG A 53 15.19 14.05 23.11
C ARG A 53 14.81 14.98 24.26
N GLU A 54 14.52 16.25 23.98
CA GLU A 54 14.10 17.21 25.00
C GLU A 54 12.71 16.88 25.60
N LYS A 55 11.89 16.12 24.88
CA LYS A 55 10.65 15.53 25.43
C LYS A 55 10.88 14.24 26.24
N LEU A 56 12.09 13.69 26.23
CA LEU A 56 12.43 12.44 26.92
C LEU A 56 13.31 12.66 28.17
N GLN A 57 13.85 13.85 28.41
CA GLN A 57 14.79 14.08 29.49
C GLN A 57 14.28 14.68 30.82
N PRO A 58 13.08 15.28 30.94
CA PRO A 58 12.58 15.74 32.24
C PRO A 58 11.65 14.76 32.98
N GLN A 59 11.47 13.54 32.49
CA GLN A 59 10.43 12.64 33.04
C GLN A 59 10.98 11.45 33.83
N GLU A 60 12.30 11.25 33.91
CA GLU A 60 12.83 10.04 34.57
C GLU A 60 12.70 10.09 36.12
N GLU A 61 12.81 11.27 36.75
CA GLU A 61 12.68 11.38 38.19
C GLU A 61 11.21 11.49 38.66
N GLU A 62 10.33 12.17 37.90
CA GLU A 62 8.89 12.20 38.20
C GLU A 62 8.20 10.87 37.83
N GLU A 63 8.72 10.14 36.81
CA GLU A 63 8.18 8.85 36.39
C GLU A 63 8.42 7.74 37.43
N GLU A 64 9.52 7.76 38.21
CA GLU A 64 9.79 6.76 39.27
C GLU A 64 8.81 6.92 40.45
N GLU A 65 8.47 8.14 40.86
CA GLU A 65 7.49 8.36 41.93
C GLU A 65 6.04 8.05 41.48
N GLU A 66 5.64 8.42 40.25
CA GLU A 66 4.33 8.03 39.71
C GLU A 66 4.22 6.52 39.46
N GLU A 67 5.31 5.84 39.07
CA GLU A 67 5.31 4.39 38.87
C GLU A 67 5.15 3.63 40.19
N GLU A 68 5.73 4.08 41.31
CA GLU A 68 5.52 3.46 42.63
C GLU A 68 4.07 3.64 43.13
N GLU A 69 3.43 4.80 42.89
CA GLU A 69 2.01 5.00 43.23
C GLU A 69 1.07 4.21 42.29
N GLU A 70 1.33 4.17 40.96
CA GLU A 70 0.53 3.35 40.01
C GLU A 70 0.71 1.85 40.29
N GLU A 71 1.92 1.38 40.67
CA GLU A 71 2.15 -0.01 41.01
C GLU A 71 1.40 -0.39 42.29
N HIS A 72 1.31 0.52 43.28
CA HIS A 72 0.56 0.28 44.51
C HIS A 72 -0.96 0.27 44.33
N VAL A 73 -1.49 1.10 43.44
CA VAL A 73 -2.91 1.12 43.06
C VAL A 73 -3.25 -0.09 42.16
N GLN A 74 -2.37 -0.47 41.21
CA GLN A 74 -2.60 -1.60 40.29
C GLN A 74 -2.42 -2.96 41.00
N THR A 75 -1.60 -3.09 42.04
CA THR A 75 -1.49 -4.34 42.79
C THR A 75 -2.78 -4.70 43.53
N ASN A 76 -3.61 -3.74 43.90
CA ASN A 76 -4.90 -3.99 44.51
C ASN A 76 -6.01 -4.30 43.51
N PHE A 77 -5.95 -3.76 42.24
CA PHE A 77 -6.93 -4.04 41.17
C PHE A 77 -6.59 -5.32 40.39
N SER A 78 -5.32 -5.70 40.29
CA SER A 78 -4.83 -6.71 39.35
C SER A 78 -4.86 -8.14 39.87
N LYS A 79 -5.11 -8.37 41.15
CA LYS A 79 -5.08 -9.73 41.72
C LYS A 79 -6.22 -10.65 41.33
N LYS A 80 -7.26 -10.17 40.60
CA LYS A 80 -8.47 -10.96 40.29
C LYS A 80 -8.96 -10.98 38.84
N ARG A 81 -8.38 -10.24 37.89
CA ARG A 81 -8.88 -10.25 36.50
C ARG A 81 -8.02 -11.14 35.62
N VAL A 82 -8.46 -12.37 35.41
CA VAL A 82 -7.96 -13.21 34.33
C VAL A 82 -8.71 -12.82 33.05
N VAL A 83 -8.00 -12.52 31.96
CA VAL A 83 -8.59 -12.32 30.66
C VAL A 83 -8.06 -13.43 29.75
N THR A 84 -8.94 -14.31 29.37
CA THR A 84 -8.62 -15.47 28.54
C THR A 84 -8.45 -15.09 27.06
N TYR A 85 -7.84 -15.96 26.30
CA TYR A 85 -7.77 -15.82 24.84
C TYR A 85 -9.16 -15.72 24.19
N GLN A 86 -10.13 -16.53 24.66
CA GLN A 86 -11.51 -16.53 24.13
C GLN A 86 -12.25 -15.22 24.43
N GLU A 87 -12.08 -14.65 25.60
CA GLU A 87 -12.65 -13.35 25.96
C GLU A 87 -12.05 -12.24 25.12
N THR A 88 -10.73 -12.30 24.86
CA THR A 88 -10.05 -11.34 23.98
C THR A 88 -10.58 -11.41 22.55
N ILE A 89 -10.78 -12.61 21.99
CA ILE A 89 -11.41 -12.81 20.68
C ILE A 89 -12.82 -12.19 20.65
N LYS A 90 -13.64 -12.50 21.65
CA LYS A 90 -15.01 -11.97 21.75
C LYS A 90 -15.01 -10.44 21.80
N ALA A 91 -14.13 -9.86 22.60
CA ALA A 91 -14.00 -8.41 22.70
C ALA A 91 -13.51 -7.78 21.40
N LEU A 92 -12.50 -8.36 20.72
CA LEU A 92 -12.04 -7.87 19.40
C LEU A 92 -13.14 -7.96 18.34
N ASN A 93 -13.98 -8.99 18.39
CA ASN A 93 -15.11 -9.15 17.46
C ASN A 93 -16.21 -8.10 17.68
N SER A 94 -16.40 -7.59 18.88
CA SER A 94 -17.39 -6.54 19.20
C SER A 94 -16.93 -5.13 18.83
N LEU A 95 -15.63 -4.90 18.52
CA LEU A 95 -15.13 -3.57 18.16
C LEU A 95 -15.65 -3.12 16.79
N ASP A 96 -15.96 -1.83 16.66
CA ASP A 96 -16.29 -1.20 15.38
C ASP A 96 -15.04 -0.85 14.60
N ILE A 97 -14.45 -1.85 13.95
CA ILE A 97 -13.31 -1.73 13.06
C ILE A 97 -13.55 -2.50 11.77
N LYS A 98 -12.87 -2.09 10.68
CA LYS A 98 -12.98 -2.75 9.38
C LYS A 98 -12.73 -4.27 9.50
N GLN A 99 -13.58 -5.06 8.88
CA GLN A 99 -13.55 -6.53 8.98
C GLN A 99 -12.18 -7.14 8.65
N ASN A 100 -11.49 -6.61 7.62
CA ASN A 100 -10.14 -7.07 7.26
C ASN A 100 -9.10 -6.77 8.36
N THR A 101 -9.22 -5.64 9.07
CA THR A 101 -8.34 -5.30 10.19
C THR A 101 -8.61 -6.23 11.36
N LYS A 102 -9.89 -6.50 11.65
CA LYS A 102 -10.32 -7.44 12.68
C LYS A 102 -9.76 -8.85 12.42
N ALA A 103 -9.98 -9.37 11.22
CA ALA A 103 -9.45 -10.67 10.81
C ALA A 103 -7.93 -10.76 10.95
N LYS A 104 -7.21 -9.68 10.58
CA LYS A 104 -5.75 -9.60 10.74
C LYS A 104 -5.33 -9.66 12.21
N TYR A 105 -5.95 -8.87 13.09
CA TYR A 105 -5.62 -8.89 14.51
C TYR A 105 -5.93 -10.23 15.17
N LEU A 106 -7.04 -10.86 14.82
CA LEU A 106 -7.37 -12.21 15.31
C LEU A 106 -6.35 -13.25 14.83
N GLN A 107 -5.91 -13.17 13.59
CA GLN A 107 -4.86 -14.04 13.05
C GLN A 107 -3.52 -13.83 13.77
N ASP A 108 -3.12 -12.57 13.99
CA ASP A 108 -1.87 -12.24 14.67
C ASP A 108 -1.91 -12.63 16.15
N LEU A 109 -3.05 -12.42 16.83
CA LEU A 109 -3.25 -12.88 18.20
C LEU A 109 -3.13 -14.41 18.29
N LYS A 110 -3.85 -15.15 17.43
CA LYS A 110 -3.74 -16.61 17.36
C LYS A 110 -2.31 -17.08 17.16
N ARG A 111 -1.58 -16.41 16.25
CA ARG A 111 -0.16 -16.71 15.98
C ARG A 111 0.69 -16.50 17.23
N LEU A 112 0.51 -15.37 17.91
CA LEU A 112 1.28 -15.06 19.12
C LEU A 112 0.99 -16.07 20.23
N MET A 113 -0.28 -16.41 20.46
CA MET A 113 -0.66 -17.41 21.49
C MET A 113 -0.05 -18.78 21.22
N ASN A 114 -0.04 -19.21 19.94
CA ASN A 114 0.59 -20.47 19.56
C ASN A 114 2.13 -20.48 19.76
N LEU A 115 2.76 -19.31 19.71
CA LEU A 115 4.21 -19.16 19.91
C LEU A 115 4.60 -19.09 21.38
N THR A 116 3.71 -18.62 22.24
CA THR A 116 4.01 -18.31 23.64
C THR A 116 3.35 -19.27 24.64
N ASP A 117 2.44 -20.14 24.19
CA ASP A 117 1.60 -21.02 25.02
C ASP A 117 0.79 -20.27 26.10
N CYS A 118 0.39 -19.04 25.80
CA CYS A 118 -0.26 -18.13 26.76
C CYS A 118 -1.78 -18.11 26.63
N ASN A 119 -2.43 -19.25 26.53
CA ASN A 119 -3.87 -19.32 26.23
C ASN A 119 -4.79 -18.92 27.40
N ASP A 120 -4.33 -19.11 28.64
CA ASP A 120 -5.20 -19.00 29.82
C ASP A 120 -5.28 -17.58 30.41
N ASN A 121 -4.25 -16.76 30.22
CA ASN A 121 -4.19 -15.42 30.75
C ASN A 121 -3.37 -14.46 29.91
N ILE A 122 -4.08 -13.67 29.09
CA ILE A 122 -3.46 -12.67 28.18
C ILE A 122 -2.72 -11.59 28.95
N ILE A 123 -3.22 -11.16 30.11
CA ILE A 123 -2.57 -10.14 30.93
C ILE A 123 -1.21 -10.65 31.42
N LYS A 124 -1.17 -11.86 31.96
CA LYS A 124 0.09 -12.48 32.41
C LYS A 124 1.07 -12.64 31.23
N CYS A 125 0.55 -13.05 30.08
CA CYS A 125 1.35 -13.16 28.86
C CYS A 125 1.96 -11.83 28.44
N PHE A 126 1.16 -10.76 28.38
CA PHE A 126 1.65 -9.45 27.94
C PHE A 126 2.53 -8.74 29.00
N ARG A 127 2.46 -9.14 30.25
CA ARG A 127 3.42 -8.69 31.29
C ARG A 127 4.80 -9.32 31.12
N ASP A 128 4.88 -10.52 30.57
CA ASP A 128 6.14 -11.19 30.22
C ASP A 128 6.63 -10.69 28.85
N TYR A 129 6.90 -9.39 28.80
CA TYR A 129 7.26 -8.70 27.55
C TYR A 129 8.58 -9.20 26.97
N GLU A 130 9.54 -9.60 27.79
CA GLU A 130 10.82 -10.11 27.34
C GLU A 130 10.64 -11.41 26.56
N LYS A 131 9.84 -12.35 27.07
CA LYS A 131 9.50 -13.58 26.38
C LYS A 131 8.80 -13.30 25.04
N ILE A 132 7.83 -12.38 25.01
CA ILE A 132 7.14 -12.03 23.75
C ILE A 132 8.10 -11.42 22.75
N ILE A 133 8.95 -10.49 23.17
CA ILE A 133 9.93 -9.84 22.28
C ILE A 133 10.90 -10.87 21.71
N ASP A 134 11.43 -11.75 22.55
CA ASP A 134 12.33 -12.81 22.11
C ASP A 134 11.64 -13.75 21.12
N VAL A 135 10.48 -14.28 21.46
CA VAL A 135 9.72 -15.18 20.60
C VAL A 135 9.38 -14.54 19.26
N VAL A 136 8.92 -13.28 19.24
CA VAL A 136 8.62 -12.57 17.98
C VAL A 136 9.87 -12.37 17.13
N ASN A 137 11.02 -12.11 17.75
CA ASN A 137 12.27 -11.83 17.04
C ASN A 137 12.97 -13.10 16.53
N THR A 138 12.86 -14.21 17.25
CA THR A 138 13.53 -15.48 16.93
C THR A 138 12.68 -16.45 16.11
N SER A 139 11.34 -16.29 16.14
CA SER A 139 10.42 -17.20 15.47
C SER A 139 10.60 -17.24 13.96
N LYS A 140 10.38 -18.44 13.42
CA LYS A 140 10.47 -18.76 12.00
C LYS A 140 9.12 -19.13 11.43
N LYS A 141 9.01 -19.07 10.10
CA LYS A 141 7.88 -19.59 9.33
C LYS A 141 8.00 -21.13 9.23
N GLN A 142 6.97 -21.76 8.66
CA GLN A 142 6.97 -23.22 8.41
C GLN A 142 8.12 -23.70 7.49
N ASN A 143 8.69 -22.81 6.68
CA ASN A 143 9.83 -23.09 5.79
C ASN A 143 11.18 -22.67 6.39
N ASP A 144 11.30 -22.64 7.71
CA ASP A 144 12.48 -22.21 8.48
C ASP A 144 13.02 -20.80 8.23
N GLU A 145 12.36 -20.01 7.39
CA GLU A 145 12.71 -18.59 7.22
C GLU A 145 12.27 -17.76 8.44
N PRO A 146 13.06 -16.77 8.86
CA PRO A 146 12.65 -15.85 9.94
C PRO A 146 11.40 -15.07 9.54
N TYR A 147 10.62 -14.63 10.52
CA TYR A 147 9.52 -13.71 10.25
C TYR A 147 10.03 -12.42 9.60
N SER A 148 9.32 -11.98 8.56
CA SER A 148 9.61 -10.68 7.94
C SER A 148 9.42 -9.54 8.93
N ILE A 149 10.17 -8.46 8.75
CA ILE A 149 10.05 -7.22 9.55
C ILE A 149 8.59 -6.74 9.61
N ASN A 150 7.84 -6.86 8.50
CA ASN A 150 6.42 -6.51 8.46
C ASN A 150 5.55 -7.43 9.33
N THR A 151 5.89 -8.71 9.46
CA THR A 151 5.19 -9.64 10.35
C THR A 151 5.46 -9.28 11.80
N LYS A 152 6.72 -9.05 12.18
CA LYS A 152 7.12 -8.61 13.54
C LYS A 152 6.40 -7.31 13.92
N LYS A 153 6.46 -6.29 13.06
CA LYS A 153 5.74 -5.03 13.24
C LYS A 153 4.24 -5.23 13.46
N SER A 154 3.60 -6.13 12.69
CA SER A 154 2.16 -6.40 12.81
C SER A 154 1.82 -7.05 14.15
N LEU A 155 2.67 -7.96 14.65
CA LEU A 155 2.48 -8.60 15.96
C LEU A 155 2.58 -7.58 17.09
N PHE A 156 3.59 -6.72 17.13
CA PHE A 156 3.70 -5.67 18.13
C PHE A 156 2.56 -4.65 18.07
N GLN A 157 2.15 -4.27 16.85
CA GLN A 157 0.98 -3.40 16.67
C GLN A 157 -0.31 -4.03 17.21
N MET A 158 -0.49 -5.33 17.03
CA MET A 158 -1.64 -6.06 17.57
C MET A 158 -1.59 -6.09 19.11
N VAL A 159 -0.43 -6.37 19.70
CA VAL A 159 -0.28 -6.35 21.18
C VAL A 159 -0.66 -4.99 21.76
N LEU A 160 -0.08 -3.90 21.23
CA LEU A 160 -0.42 -2.53 21.64
C LEU A 160 -1.91 -2.22 21.46
N TYR A 161 -2.49 -2.63 20.33
CA TYR A 161 -3.91 -2.43 20.07
C TYR A 161 -4.81 -3.15 21.08
N VAL A 162 -4.47 -4.39 21.43
CA VAL A 162 -5.22 -5.17 22.42
C VAL A 162 -5.11 -4.54 23.82
N ILE A 163 -3.90 -4.14 24.23
CA ILE A 163 -3.68 -3.44 25.51
C ILE A 163 -4.58 -2.20 25.60
N ASP A 164 -4.56 -1.35 24.56
CA ASP A 164 -5.26 -0.07 24.59
C ASP A 164 -6.78 -0.23 24.48
N LYS A 165 -7.26 -1.06 23.57
CA LYS A 165 -8.70 -1.19 23.31
C LYS A 165 -9.45 -2.01 24.33
N LEU A 166 -8.77 -2.95 24.98
CA LEU A 166 -9.37 -3.75 26.06
C LEU A 166 -9.02 -3.21 27.44
N HIS A 167 -8.31 -2.08 27.50
CA HIS A 167 -7.88 -1.45 28.76
C HIS A 167 -7.23 -2.48 29.69
N LEU A 168 -6.29 -3.26 29.17
CA LEU A 168 -5.62 -4.27 29.96
C LEU A 168 -4.70 -3.58 31.00
N PRO A 169 -4.66 -4.09 32.25
CA PRO A 169 -3.83 -3.52 33.31
C PRO A 169 -2.33 -3.90 33.09
N ILE A 170 -1.73 -3.26 32.11
CA ILE A 170 -0.32 -3.36 31.73
C ILE A 170 0.34 -2.03 32.08
N THR A 171 1.46 -2.08 32.82
CA THR A 171 2.18 -0.87 33.22
C THR A 171 2.70 -0.07 32.03
N LYS A 172 2.87 1.23 32.21
CA LYS A 172 3.41 2.13 31.18
C LYS A 172 4.82 1.68 30.75
N THR A 173 5.65 1.24 31.67
CA THR A 173 6.99 0.69 31.40
C THR A 173 6.93 -0.48 30.42
N ILE A 174 6.10 -1.49 30.68
CA ILE A 174 5.94 -2.65 29.79
C ILE A 174 5.39 -2.22 28.43
N LYS A 175 4.39 -1.35 28.42
CA LYS A 175 3.82 -0.82 27.16
C LYS A 175 4.87 -0.09 26.34
N ASN A 176 5.75 0.70 26.97
CA ASN A 176 6.84 1.40 26.32
C ASN A 176 7.85 0.44 25.67
N GLN A 177 8.09 -0.73 26.23
CA GLN A 177 8.93 -1.75 25.59
C GLN A 177 8.31 -2.25 24.27
N TYR A 178 7.00 -2.48 24.23
CA TYR A 178 6.30 -2.83 22.97
C TYR A 178 6.31 -1.71 21.96
N ILE A 179 6.14 -0.45 22.38
CA ILE A 179 6.24 0.73 21.49
C ILE A 179 7.64 0.80 20.89
N LYS A 180 8.69 0.63 21.70
CA LYS A 180 10.09 0.61 21.23
C LYS A 180 10.31 -0.46 20.14
N GLN A 181 9.83 -1.69 20.36
CA GLN A 181 9.96 -2.77 19.38
C GLN A 181 9.14 -2.52 18.12
N PHE A 182 7.94 -1.96 18.26
CA PHE A 182 7.14 -1.53 17.12
C PHE A 182 7.85 -0.47 16.28
N ASP A 183 8.44 0.55 16.89
CA ASP A 183 9.16 1.63 16.21
C ASP A 183 10.44 1.13 15.54
N ILE A 184 11.22 0.26 16.20
CA ILE A 184 12.36 -0.43 15.56
C ILE A 184 11.92 -1.17 14.31
N SER A 185 10.85 -1.97 14.40
CA SER A 185 10.30 -2.72 13.27
C SER A 185 9.74 -1.82 12.17
N LYS A 186 9.21 -0.65 12.52
CA LYS A 186 8.68 0.36 11.60
C LYS A 186 9.81 1.03 10.81
N ILE A 187 10.91 1.39 11.47
CA ILE A 187 12.11 1.97 10.84
C ILE A 187 12.71 0.94 9.88
N ALA A 188 13.00 -0.26 10.36
CA ALA A 188 13.58 -1.33 9.54
C ALA A 188 12.68 -1.71 8.33
N SER A 189 11.36 -1.69 8.49
CA SER A 189 10.41 -1.88 7.38
C SER A 189 10.46 -0.73 6.36
N SER A 190 10.80 0.48 6.78
CA SER A 190 11.00 1.62 5.89
C SER A 190 12.28 1.47 5.08
N ASP A 191 13.37 1.08 5.73
CA ASP A 191 14.68 0.89 5.10
C ASP A 191 14.64 -0.26 4.08
N GLU A 192 14.03 -1.40 4.43
CA GLU A 192 13.80 -2.51 3.51
C GLU A 192 12.98 -2.09 2.27
N ASN A 193 12.00 -1.19 2.44
CA ASN A 193 11.24 -0.67 1.31
C ASN A 193 12.08 0.24 0.41
N VAL A 194 12.97 1.07 0.96
CA VAL A 194 13.89 1.91 0.19
C VAL A 194 14.85 1.02 -0.62
N GLU A 195 15.48 0.05 0.02
CA GLU A 195 16.37 -0.91 -0.64
C GLU A 195 15.68 -1.67 -1.77
N ARG A 196 14.42 -2.12 -1.54
CA ARG A 196 13.62 -2.74 -2.60
C ARG A 196 13.31 -1.79 -3.75
N GLN A 197 13.15 -0.48 -3.49
CA GLN A 197 12.93 0.52 -4.53
C GLN A 197 14.15 0.66 -5.43
N GLU A 198 15.34 0.66 -4.85
CA GLU A 198 16.60 0.82 -5.57
C GLU A 198 16.96 -0.43 -6.37
N ASN A 199 16.71 -1.61 -5.82
CA ASN A 199 17.13 -2.90 -6.38
C ASN A 199 16.08 -3.56 -7.30
N THR A 200 14.83 -3.07 -7.32
CA THR A 200 13.78 -3.67 -8.15
C THR A 200 13.59 -2.87 -9.44
N THR A 201 13.76 -3.53 -10.56
CA THR A 201 13.42 -2.98 -11.88
C THR A 201 11.98 -3.31 -12.27
N ILE A 202 11.42 -2.52 -13.19
CA ILE A 202 10.12 -2.76 -13.80
C ILE A 202 10.17 -2.37 -15.27
N ILE A 203 9.41 -3.07 -16.11
CA ILE A 203 9.27 -2.69 -17.52
C ILE A 203 8.32 -1.49 -17.67
N SER A 204 8.40 -0.80 -18.80
CA SER A 204 7.45 0.27 -19.12
C SER A 204 6.02 -0.28 -19.23
N PHE A 205 5.03 0.58 -19.01
CA PHE A 205 3.62 0.17 -19.18
C PHE A 205 3.31 -0.17 -20.65
N SER A 206 3.99 0.49 -21.59
CA SER A 206 3.86 0.20 -23.02
C SER A 206 4.36 -1.21 -23.36
N ASP A 207 5.56 -1.57 -22.91
CA ASP A 207 6.13 -2.91 -23.12
C ASP A 207 5.30 -3.99 -22.41
N TYR A 208 4.78 -3.65 -21.24
CA TYR A 208 3.85 -4.54 -20.53
C TYR A 208 2.61 -4.85 -21.37
N LEU A 209 1.95 -3.83 -21.92
CA LEU A 209 0.76 -4.00 -22.78
C LEU A 209 1.08 -4.82 -24.02
N GLN A 210 2.22 -4.58 -24.68
CA GLN A 210 2.66 -5.37 -25.84
C GLN A 210 2.82 -6.86 -25.49
N LYS A 211 3.40 -7.18 -24.33
CA LYS A 211 3.53 -8.57 -23.86
C LYS A 211 2.16 -9.19 -23.58
N VAL A 212 1.25 -8.46 -22.95
CA VAL A 212 -0.12 -8.94 -22.67
C VAL A 212 -0.88 -9.16 -23.98
N GLU A 213 -0.81 -8.22 -24.91
CA GLU A 213 -1.46 -8.34 -26.20
C GLU A 213 -0.93 -9.53 -27.02
N LYS A 214 0.39 -9.72 -27.03
CA LYS A 214 1.03 -10.84 -27.73
C LYS A 214 0.63 -12.20 -27.18
N GLU A 215 0.52 -12.33 -25.85
CA GLU A 215 0.20 -13.60 -25.18
C GLU A 215 -1.29 -13.93 -25.19
N PHE A 216 -2.15 -12.91 -25.01
CA PHE A 216 -3.58 -13.15 -24.79
C PHE A 216 -4.49 -12.58 -25.91
N GLY A 217 -3.96 -11.69 -26.75
CA GLY A 217 -4.71 -11.00 -27.82
C GLY A 217 -5.34 -9.67 -27.36
N ALA A 218 -5.53 -8.76 -28.34
CA ALA A 218 -6.01 -7.39 -28.14
C ALA A 218 -7.45 -7.27 -27.57
N ASN A 219 -8.26 -8.32 -27.69
CA ASN A 219 -9.64 -8.34 -27.21
C ASN A 219 -9.82 -9.20 -25.95
N SER A 220 -8.74 -9.71 -25.40
CA SER A 220 -8.78 -10.56 -24.21
C SER A 220 -9.14 -9.77 -22.95
N LYS A 221 -9.71 -10.45 -21.98
CA LYS A 221 -9.96 -9.92 -20.64
C LYS A 221 -8.70 -9.32 -20.00
N GLU A 222 -7.57 -9.99 -20.20
CA GLU A 222 -6.24 -9.61 -19.72
C GLU A 222 -5.80 -8.26 -20.28
N PHE A 223 -5.95 -8.08 -21.59
CA PHE A 223 -5.56 -6.85 -22.27
C PHE A 223 -6.50 -5.69 -21.91
N VAL A 224 -7.80 -5.90 -21.95
CA VAL A 224 -8.81 -4.89 -21.59
C VAL A 224 -8.63 -4.41 -20.17
N LEU A 225 -8.43 -5.33 -19.22
CA LEU A 225 -8.16 -5.00 -17.82
C LEU A 225 -6.85 -4.19 -17.66
N SER A 226 -5.80 -4.58 -18.37
CA SER A 226 -4.52 -3.87 -18.36
C SER A 226 -4.62 -2.45 -18.92
N CYS A 227 -5.38 -2.27 -20.01
CA CYS A 227 -5.67 -0.93 -20.56
C CYS A 227 -6.46 -0.06 -19.58
N LEU A 228 -7.40 -0.64 -18.84
CA LEU A 228 -8.14 0.07 -17.80
C LEU A 228 -7.22 0.52 -16.66
N TYR A 229 -6.30 -0.33 -16.22
CA TYR A 229 -5.30 0.02 -15.20
C TYR A 229 -4.30 1.09 -15.67
N ARG A 230 -4.00 1.16 -16.97
CA ARG A 230 -3.17 2.22 -17.53
C ARG A 230 -3.84 3.59 -17.42
N GLU A 231 -5.14 3.66 -17.68
CA GLU A 231 -5.89 4.91 -17.64
C GLU A 231 -6.26 5.31 -16.21
N ILE A 232 -6.64 4.32 -15.37
CA ILE A 232 -7.05 4.57 -13.98
C ILE A 232 -6.33 3.59 -13.06
N THR A 233 -5.28 4.06 -12.42
CA THR A 233 -4.34 3.23 -11.65
C THR A 233 -4.83 2.99 -10.21
N LEU A 234 -5.96 2.33 -10.04
CA LEU A 234 -6.48 1.91 -8.72
C LEU A 234 -5.78 0.63 -8.20
N ARG A 235 -6.23 0.10 -7.07
CA ARG A 235 -5.83 -1.20 -6.53
C ARG A 235 -6.69 -2.30 -7.16
N ASP A 236 -7.20 -3.25 -6.37
CA ASP A 236 -8.08 -4.32 -6.84
C ASP A 236 -9.58 -3.92 -6.78
N ASP A 237 -9.88 -2.69 -7.17
CA ASP A 237 -11.18 -2.07 -7.02
C ASP A 237 -12.05 -2.22 -8.28
N PHE A 238 -11.56 -2.90 -9.34
CA PHE A 238 -12.29 -3.07 -10.62
C PHE A 238 -13.21 -4.29 -10.68
N ILE A 239 -13.80 -4.66 -9.55
CA ILE A 239 -15.00 -5.50 -9.54
C ILE A 239 -16.18 -4.62 -9.92
N LEU A 240 -16.46 -4.51 -11.23
CA LEU A 240 -17.33 -3.50 -11.81
C LEU A 240 -18.61 -4.12 -12.31
N LYS A 241 -19.74 -3.71 -11.77
CA LYS A 241 -21.06 -4.02 -12.29
C LYS A 241 -21.36 -3.17 -13.53
N ILE A 242 -21.95 -3.74 -14.56
CA ILE A 242 -22.31 -3.01 -15.79
C ILE A 242 -23.73 -2.47 -15.66
N ILE A 243 -23.91 -1.16 -15.86
CA ILE A 243 -25.23 -0.54 -15.90
C ILE A 243 -25.45 0.30 -17.16
N PRO A 244 -26.69 0.41 -17.68
CA PRO A 244 -26.96 1.13 -18.93
C PRO A 244 -27.00 2.65 -18.76
N SER A 245 -27.38 3.16 -17.62
CA SER A 245 -27.59 4.59 -17.39
C SER A 245 -27.33 5.06 -15.96
N THR A 246 -27.22 6.38 -15.79
CA THR A 246 -27.08 7.01 -14.48
C THR A 246 -28.36 6.91 -13.63
N LYS A 247 -29.53 6.72 -14.22
CA LYS A 247 -30.79 6.59 -13.49
C LYS A 247 -30.85 5.31 -12.65
N ASP A 248 -30.10 4.29 -13.08
CA ASP A 248 -30.01 3.00 -12.40
C ASP A 248 -28.94 3.00 -11.32
N ALA A 249 -28.22 4.12 -11.15
CA ALA A 249 -27.03 4.23 -10.31
C ALA A 249 -27.30 4.63 -8.86
N ASP A 250 -28.42 5.34 -8.59
CA ASP A 250 -28.66 6.00 -7.30
C ASP A 250 -28.82 5.05 -6.11
N SER A 251 -29.10 3.75 -6.36
CA SER A 251 -29.24 2.72 -5.34
C SER A 251 -28.03 1.79 -5.22
N ILE A 252 -26.97 1.97 -6.03
CA ILE A 252 -25.86 1.03 -6.11
C ILE A 252 -24.71 1.47 -5.20
N ASN A 253 -24.47 0.71 -4.13
CA ASN A 253 -23.31 0.89 -3.27
C ASN A 253 -22.04 0.18 -3.76
N GLU A 254 -22.13 -0.59 -4.84
CA GLU A 254 -21.00 -1.31 -5.44
C GLU A 254 -20.20 -0.40 -6.40
N ASN A 255 -19.08 -0.91 -6.88
CA ASN A 255 -18.36 -0.28 -7.98
C ASN A 255 -19.00 -0.66 -9.30
N TYR A 256 -19.17 0.30 -10.21
CA TYR A 256 -19.85 0.03 -11.47
C TYR A 256 -19.31 0.87 -12.63
N ILE A 257 -19.63 0.43 -13.84
CA ILE A 257 -19.33 1.13 -15.07
C ILE A 257 -20.62 1.41 -15.83
N ILE A 258 -20.84 2.67 -16.19
CA ILE A 258 -21.99 3.09 -16.99
C ILE A 258 -21.63 2.91 -18.46
N VAL A 259 -22.45 2.10 -19.17
CA VAL A 259 -22.26 1.77 -20.57
C VAL A 259 -23.44 2.32 -21.39
N PRO A 260 -23.50 3.63 -21.67
CA PRO A 260 -24.56 4.24 -22.45
C PRO A 260 -24.47 3.76 -23.91
N LYS A 261 -25.57 3.85 -24.69
CA LYS A 261 -25.61 3.45 -26.12
C LYS A 261 -24.61 4.23 -26.97
N LYS A 262 -24.40 5.50 -26.68
CA LYS A 262 -23.45 6.42 -27.33
C LYS A 262 -22.55 6.98 -26.23
N ASP A 263 -21.57 7.80 -26.53
CA ASP A 263 -20.67 8.47 -25.62
C ASP A 263 -19.60 7.58 -24.93
N SER A 264 -18.69 8.21 -24.25
CA SER A 264 -17.65 7.52 -23.46
C SER A 264 -18.25 6.85 -22.24
N LEU A 265 -17.64 5.75 -21.81
CA LEU A 265 -18.01 5.06 -20.57
C LEU A 265 -17.62 5.90 -19.36
N THR A 266 -18.38 5.74 -18.29
CA THR A 266 -18.09 6.40 -17.01
C THR A 266 -17.92 5.34 -15.93
N LEU A 267 -16.78 5.40 -15.25
CA LEU A 267 -16.45 4.54 -14.12
C LEU A 267 -16.84 5.22 -12.80
N ILE A 268 -17.50 4.50 -11.94
CA ILE A 268 -17.87 4.92 -10.59
C ILE A 268 -17.32 3.93 -9.58
N ILE A 269 -16.47 4.40 -8.68
CA ILE A 269 -15.86 3.59 -7.61
C ILE A 269 -16.33 4.12 -6.26
N ASN A 270 -17.22 3.38 -5.62
CA ASN A 270 -17.77 3.69 -4.30
C ASN A 270 -16.94 3.02 -3.20
N ASN A 271 -16.56 1.78 -3.43
CA ASN A 271 -15.90 0.92 -2.45
C ASN A 271 -14.44 0.67 -2.82
N TYR A 272 -13.54 1.31 -2.08
CA TYR A 272 -12.10 1.11 -2.16
C TYR A 272 -11.45 1.43 -0.81
N LYS A 273 -10.17 1.07 -0.65
CA LYS A 273 -9.48 1.11 0.66
C LYS A 273 -9.56 2.46 1.38
N THR A 274 -9.53 3.56 0.64
CA THR A 274 -9.47 4.93 1.17
C THR A 274 -10.73 5.76 0.85
N SER A 275 -11.85 5.12 0.51
CA SER A 275 -13.11 5.79 0.14
C SER A 275 -13.63 6.74 1.22
N ASN A 276 -13.48 6.40 2.50
CA ASN A 276 -13.87 7.28 3.61
C ASN A 276 -13.10 8.62 3.64
N LYS A 277 -11.92 8.67 3.02
CA LYS A 277 -11.09 9.89 2.97
C LYS A 277 -11.27 10.69 1.69
N TYR A 278 -11.43 10.02 0.56
CA TYR A 278 -11.43 10.66 -0.76
C TYR A 278 -12.81 10.63 -1.44
N GLY A 279 -13.81 10.00 -0.81
CA GLY A 279 -15.16 9.91 -1.34
C GLY A 279 -15.29 9.01 -2.58
N GLN A 280 -16.35 9.20 -3.35
CA GLN A 280 -16.59 8.50 -4.61
C GLN A 280 -15.61 8.96 -5.70
N ILE A 281 -15.05 8.01 -6.45
CA ILE A 281 -14.28 8.32 -7.67
C ILE A 281 -15.21 8.20 -8.87
N LYS A 282 -15.28 9.29 -9.67
CA LYS A 282 -16.01 9.33 -10.94
C LYS A 282 -15.02 9.68 -12.04
N ALA A 283 -14.85 8.78 -13.02
CA ALA A 283 -13.92 8.96 -14.11
C ALA A 283 -14.58 8.66 -15.46
N LYS A 284 -14.46 9.57 -16.42
CA LYS A 284 -14.86 9.37 -17.80
C LYS A 284 -13.70 8.72 -18.54
N LEU A 285 -13.93 7.54 -19.14
CA LEU A 285 -12.89 6.81 -19.86
C LEU A 285 -12.65 7.44 -21.24
N SER A 286 -11.42 7.29 -21.74
CA SER A 286 -11.07 7.72 -23.10
C SER A 286 -11.97 7.03 -24.16
N ILE A 287 -12.10 7.66 -25.32
CA ILE A 287 -12.89 7.13 -26.41
C ILE A 287 -12.36 5.75 -26.86
N ASN A 288 -11.04 5.60 -26.91
CA ASN A 288 -10.41 4.35 -27.35
C ASN A 288 -10.67 3.21 -26.38
N LEU A 289 -10.47 3.44 -25.08
CA LEU A 289 -10.75 2.45 -24.04
C LEU A 289 -12.25 2.13 -23.98
N SER A 290 -13.11 3.14 -24.15
CA SER A 290 -14.56 2.94 -24.20
C SER A 290 -14.98 2.04 -25.37
N LYS A 291 -14.39 2.19 -26.56
CA LYS A 291 -14.62 1.32 -27.71
C LYS A 291 -14.14 -0.11 -27.44
N LEU A 292 -12.94 -0.26 -26.86
CA LEU A 292 -12.36 -1.54 -26.52
C LEU A 292 -13.24 -2.31 -25.54
N ILE A 293 -13.68 -1.66 -24.44
CA ILE A 293 -14.57 -2.29 -23.44
C ILE A 293 -15.91 -2.66 -24.05
N ARG A 294 -16.51 -1.82 -24.89
CA ARG A 294 -17.78 -2.17 -25.59
C ARG A 294 -17.62 -3.39 -26.49
N HIS A 295 -16.51 -3.46 -27.22
CA HIS A 295 -16.20 -4.62 -28.05
C HIS A 295 -16.06 -5.88 -27.20
N PHE A 296 -15.32 -5.81 -26.10
CA PHE A 296 -15.16 -6.89 -25.14
C PHE A 296 -16.51 -7.36 -24.59
N ILE A 297 -17.36 -6.44 -24.10
CA ILE A 297 -18.72 -6.75 -23.61
C ILE A 297 -19.52 -7.52 -24.66
N LYS A 298 -19.45 -7.08 -25.96
CA LYS A 298 -20.17 -7.73 -27.05
C LYS A 298 -19.63 -9.13 -27.34
N VAL A 299 -18.34 -9.31 -27.40
CA VAL A 299 -17.68 -10.60 -27.71
C VAL A 299 -17.93 -11.61 -26.59
N GLU A 300 -17.76 -11.21 -25.35
CA GLU A 300 -18.00 -12.06 -24.17
C GLU A 300 -19.47 -12.22 -23.80
N LYS A 301 -20.37 -11.54 -24.53
CA LYS A 301 -21.83 -11.55 -24.31
C LYS A 301 -22.22 -11.18 -22.87
N ILE A 302 -21.49 -10.25 -22.25
CA ILE A 302 -21.73 -9.80 -20.89
C ILE A 302 -23.01 -8.94 -20.89
N LYS A 303 -23.91 -9.22 -19.96
CA LYS A 303 -25.20 -8.52 -19.85
C LYS A 303 -25.11 -7.33 -18.89
N TYR A 304 -26.10 -6.45 -18.92
CA TYR A 304 -26.30 -5.49 -17.84
C TYR A 304 -26.55 -6.24 -16.53
N ASP A 305 -26.11 -5.64 -15.43
CA ASP A 305 -26.08 -6.22 -14.09
C ASP A 305 -25.04 -7.33 -13.85
N ASP A 306 -24.37 -7.83 -14.89
CA ASP A 306 -23.21 -8.70 -14.74
C ASP A 306 -21.94 -7.88 -14.40
N TYR A 307 -20.92 -8.57 -13.90
CA TYR A 307 -19.61 -7.97 -13.63
C TYR A 307 -18.70 -8.02 -14.84
N LEU A 308 -18.10 -6.88 -15.23
CA LEU A 308 -17.25 -6.73 -16.43
C LEU A 308 -16.09 -7.74 -16.45
N PHE A 309 -15.44 -7.97 -15.32
CA PHE A 309 -14.31 -8.90 -15.18
C PHE A 309 -14.62 -10.08 -14.23
N GLY A 310 -15.89 -10.31 -13.92
CA GLY A 310 -16.35 -11.26 -12.91
C GLY A 310 -16.27 -10.70 -11.49
N SER A 311 -16.88 -11.41 -10.55
CA SER A 311 -17.05 -11.00 -9.15
C SER A 311 -15.90 -11.43 -8.23
N LYS A 312 -14.86 -12.12 -8.75
CA LYS A 312 -13.78 -12.69 -7.96
C LYS A 312 -12.57 -11.76 -7.89
N ASN A 313 -11.73 -12.00 -6.91
CA ASN A 313 -10.49 -11.29 -6.62
C ASN A 313 -9.57 -11.17 -7.85
N LEU A 314 -9.45 -9.96 -8.39
CA LEU A 314 -8.61 -9.65 -9.55
C LEU A 314 -7.10 -9.76 -9.24
N THR A 315 -6.69 -9.66 -7.98
CA THR A 315 -5.28 -9.79 -7.58
C THR A 315 -4.71 -11.14 -7.97
N GLN A 316 -5.46 -12.24 -7.72
CA GLN A 316 -5.01 -13.58 -8.12
C GLN A 316 -5.00 -13.75 -9.64
N PHE A 317 -6.01 -13.20 -10.32
CA PHE A 317 -6.09 -13.22 -11.78
C PHE A 317 -4.87 -12.53 -12.41
N VAL A 318 -4.57 -11.30 -11.99
CA VAL A 318 -3.41 -10.53 -12.48
C VAL A 318 -2.09 -11.22 -12.12
N THR A 319 -1.97 -11.83 -10.96
CA THR A 319 -0.75 -12.57 -10.58
C THR A 319 -0.51 -13.76 -11.50
N LYS A 320 -1.57 -14.52 -11.85
CA LYS A 320 -1.48 -15.63 -12.80
C LYS A 320 -1.14 -15.16 -14.22
N MET A 321 -1.77 -14.08 -14.67
CA MET A 321 -1.50 -13.43 -15.95
C MET A 321 -0.04 -12.98 -16.05
N ASN A 322 0.45 -12.25 -15.05
CA ASN A 322 1.82 -11.77 -15.00
C ASN A 322 2.84 -12.92 -15.04
N LYS A 323 2.56 -14.01 -14.33
CA LYS A 323 3.42 -15.22 -14.37
C LYS A 323 3.56 -15.78 -15.78
N LYS A 324 2.49 -15.80 -16.58
CA LYS A 324 2.51 -16.29 -17.97
C LYS A 324 3.40 -15.44 -18.87
N ILE A 325 3.41 -14.13 -18.70
CA ILE A 325 4.25 -13.21 -19.49
C ILE A 325 5.64 -12.97 -18.88
N GLY A 326 6.03 -13.78 -17.87
CA GLY A 326 7.36 -13.72 -17.25
C GLY A 326 7.59 -12.50 -16.36
N ILE A 327 6.54 -11.86 -15.85
CA ILE A 327 6.63 -10.68 -14.98
C ILE A 327 6.26 -11.08 -13.54
N PRO A 328 7.17 -10.93 -12.57
CA PRO A 328 6.86 -11.24 -11.17
C PRO A 328 5.90 -10.21 -10.57
N GLY A 329 5.02 -10.67 -9.66
CA GLY A 329 4.12 -9.81 -8.90
C GLY A 329 2.70 -9.72 -9.46
N GLY A 330 1.87 -8.91 -8.83
CA GLY A 330 0.44 -8.79 -9.09
C GLY A 330 0.03 -7.34 -9.41
N ILE A 331 -1.18 -7.00 -9.01
CA ILE A 331 -1.88 -5.75 -9.35
C ILE A 331 -1.09 -4.46 -9.00
N ASN A 332 -0.24 -4.51 -7.98
CA ASN A 332 0.61 -3.37 -7.60
C ASN A 332 1.66 -3.00 -8.67
N ASN A 333 1.92 -3.88 -9.65
CA ASN A 333 2.83 -3.56 -10.75
C ASN A 333 2.29 -2.44 -11.63
N TYR A 334 0.97 -2.37 -11.85
CA TYR A 334 0.36 -1.26 -12.58
C TYR A 334 0.67 0.09 -11.93
N ARG A 335 0.57 0.15 -10.59
CA ARG A 335 0.88 1.36 -9.83
C ARG A 335 2.37 1.73 -9.90
N LYS A 336 3.25 0.72 -9.86
CA LYS A 336 4.70 0.92 -10.01
C LYS A 336 5.03 1.44 -11.42
N MET A 337 4.46 0.83 -12.47
CA MET A 337 4.66 1.27 -13.86
C MET A 337 4.19 2.71 -14.05
N SER A 338 2.94 3.03 -13.71
CA SER A 338 2.40 4.39 -13.86
C SER A 338 3.20 5.45 -13.11
N VAL A 339 3.59 5.17 -11.86
CA VAL A 339 4.40 6.12 -11.07
C VAL A 339 5.80 6.26 -11.64
N SER A 340 6.43 5.16 -12.04
CA SER A 340 7.80 5.19 -12.56
C SER A 340 7.87 5.90 -13.89
N GLU A 341 6.92 5.68 -14.80
CA GLU A 341 6.83 6.42 -16.07
C GLU A 341 6.62 7.91 -15.83
N LEU A 342 5.63 8.28 -14.99
CA LEU A 342 5.40 9.69 -14.69
C LEU A 342 6.62 10.36 -14.07
N LEU A 343 7.22 9.77 -13.03
CA LEU A 343 8.35 10.40 -12.34
C LEU A 343 9.62 10.44 -13.20
N SER A 344 9.76 9.56 -14.19
CA SER A 344 10.86 9.59 -15.16
C SER A 344 10.76 10.75 -16.16
N SER A 345 9.56 11.29 -16.39
CA SER A 345 9.33 12.41 -17.31
C SER A 345 9.51 13.80 -16.68
N ASN A 346 9.98 13.89 -15.42
CA ASN A 346 10.06 15.16 -14.66
C ASN A 346 8.71 15.90 -14.60
N PRO A 347 7.67 15.28 -14.04
CA PRO A 347 6.32 15.82 -14.06
C PRO A 347 6.18 17.09 -13.23
N THR A 348 5.27 17.93 -13.65
CA THR A 348 4.81 19.08 -12.87
C THR A 348 4.14 18.65 -11.56
N PRO A 349 4.05 19.53 -10.56
CA PRO A 349 3.28 19.26 -9.34
C PRO A 349 1.82 18.89 -9.63
N GLN A 350 1.22 19.48 -10.68
CA GLN A 350 -0.15 19.21 -11.09
C GLN A 350 -0.30 17.78 -11.64
N GLU A 351 0.55 17.33 -12.56
CA GLU A 351 0.53 15.95 -13.10
C GLU A 351 0.72 14.90 -11.98
N ARG A 352 1.59 15.19 -11.01
CA ARG A 352 1.74 14.34 -9.81
C ARG A 352 0.47 14.31 -8.96
N ALA A 353 -0.20 15.45 -8.79
CA ALA A 353 -1.46 15.53 -8.05
C ALA A 353 -2.57 14.76 -8.78
N GLU A 354 -2.67 14.89 -10.12
CA GLU A 354 -3.64 14.18 -10.94
C GLU A 354 -3.46 12.66 -10.84
N LEU A 355 -2.23 12.14 -11.00
CA LEU A 355 -1.97 10.71 -10.81
C LEU A 355 -2.28 10.28 -9.35
N SER A 356 -1.98 11.12 -8.36
CA SER A 356 -2.33 10.81 -6.96
C SER A 356 -3.83 10.69 -6.76
N ALA A 357 -4.60 11.56 -7.38
CA ALA A 357 -6.07 11.51 -7.33
C ALA A 357 -6.61 10.22 -7.95
N THR A 358 -6.12 9.83 -9.15
CA THR A 358 -6.52 8.57 -9.80
C THR A 358 -6.12 7.34 -8.99
N MET A 359 -5.03 7.42 -8.22
CA MET A 359 -4.55 6.35 -7.34
C MET A 359 -5.19 6.38 -5.95
N ALA A 360 -6.02 7.37 -5.65
CA ALA A 360 -6.64 7.60 -4.34
C ALA A 360 -5.65 7.57 -3.17
N HIS A 361 -4.55 8.35 -3.30
CA HIS A 361 -3.58 8.57 -2.22
C HIS A 361 -2.83 9.91 -2.36
N SER A 362 -2.02 10.28 -1.36
CA SER A 362 -1.24 11.52 -1.42
C SER A 362 0.00 11.39 -2.31
N PRO A 363 0.52 12.49 -2.87
CA PRO A 363 1.76 12.50 -3.67
C PRO A 363 2.99 11.91 -2.94
N ILE A 364 3.07 12.07 -1.62
CA ILE A 364 4.14 11.47 -0.80
C ILE A 364 4.11 9.94 -0.87
N VAL A 365 2.92 9.34 -0.95
CA VAL A 365 2.78 7.88 -1.04
C VAL A 365 3.19 7.36 -2.41
N GLN A 366 3.13 8.18 -3.47
CA GLN A 366 3.57 7.78 -4.83
C GLN A 366 5.02 7.32 -4.84
N THR A 367 5.92 8.02 -4.13
CA THR A 367 7.35 7.70 -4.13
C THR A 367 7.64 6.26 -3.72
N ARG A 368 6.76 5.63 -2.93
CA ARG A 368 6.90 4.21 -2.55
C ARG A 368 6.72 3.23 -3.72
N TYR A 369 6.11 3.67 -4.81
CA TYR A 369 5.91 2.86 -6.01
C TYR A 369 7.01 3.05 -7.06
N LEU A 370 7.89 4.06 -6.91
CA LEU A 370 8.97 4.32 -7.85
C LEU A 370 9.89 3.10 -7.98
N ARG A 371 10.21 2.74 -9.23
CA ARG A 371 11.16 1.70 -9.61
C ARG A 371 11.97 2.17 -10.81
N LYS A 372 13.12 1.55 -11.04
CA LYS A 372 13.90 1.78 -12.25
C LYS A 372 13.22 1.06 -13.43
N ILE A 373 12.94 1.81 -14.51
CA ILE A 373 12.42 1.24 -15.76
C ILE A 373 13.59 0.68 -16.56
N VAL A 374 13.43 -0.54 -17.07
CA VAL A 374 14.39 -1.26 -17.92
C VAL A 374 13.77 -1.54 -19.26
#